data_87ce89f3e3cf03d341cb9f0a9c41c0c1
#
_entry.id   87ce89f3e3cf03d341cb9f0a9c41c0c1
#
_cell.length_a   1.000
_cell.length_b   1.000
_cell.length_c   1.000
_cell.angle_alpha   90.00
_cell.angle_beta   90.00
_cell.angle_gamma   90.00
#
_symmetry.space_group_name_H-M   'P 1'
#
loop_
_entity.id
_entity.type
_entity.pdbx_description
1 polymer ?
#
loop_
_entity_poly.entity_id
_entity_poly.type
_entity_poly.pdbx_seq_one_letter_code
_entity_poly.pdbx_strand_id
1 'polypeptide(L)'
;ADKKYQAALASGWAKVLLALPNDFKVVAPVGTAALWFTKNASNSRKVFVLEFSDFQCPFCKRVQSTLDKLRKRYGRDVQFGYRHFPLPFHKEAQTLAEATECARDQGRFWQLQKLFYKDPLPTIKPKVLDYAKKAGVANMQEFKKCWESEKYRVKVLADYDDGSRLGIQATPGFVIGSYDKEKSTITGETFSGALSEAQFGRLIAKYLTQAQASSAQ
;
A
#
# COMPACT_ATOMS: atom_id res chain seq x y z
N ALA A 1 -13.45 -32.09 -7.64
CA ALA A 1 -13.48 -30.76 -6.97
C ALA A 1 -14.85 -30.09 -7.14
N ASP A 2 -15.48 -30.19 -8.29
CA ASP A 2 -16.72 -29.48 -8.63
C ASP A 2 -17.97 -29.95 -7.85
N LYS A 3 -18.15 -31.27 -7.65
CA LYS A 3 -19.32 -31.82 -6.92
C LYS A 3 -19.36 -31.41 -5.44
N LYS A 4 -18.21 -31.34 -4.75
CA LYS A 4 -18.12 -30.89 -3.36
C LYS A 4 -18.45 -29.41 -3.22
N TYR A 5 -17.98 -28.59 -4.18
CA TYR A 5 -18.26 -27.16 -4.24
C TYR A 5 -19.76 -26.89 -4.49
N GLN A 6 -20.38 -27.61 -5.45
CA GLN A 6 -21.79 -27.49 -5.75
C GLN A 6 -22.66 -27.95 -4.56
N ALA A 7 -22.26 -29.01 -3.85
CA ALA A 7 -22.94 -29.46 -2.64
C ALA A 7 -22.86 -28.44 -1.49
N ALA A 8 -21.71 -27.77 -1.34
CA ALA A 8 -21.52 -26.69 -0.36
C ALA A 8 -22.33 -25.43 -0.70
N LEU A 9 -22.48 -25.09 -1.98
CA LEU A 9 -23.39 -24.04 -2.45
C LEU A 9 -24.84 -24.37 -2.16
N ALA A 10 -25.28 -25.62 -2.45
CA ALA A 10 -26.65 -26.07 -2.24
C ALA A 10 -27.04 -26.17 -0.76
N SER A 11 -26.06 -26.46 0.13
CA SER A 11 -26.27 -26.48 1.58
C SER A 11 -26.31 -25.10 2.24
N GLY A 12 -26.07 -24.02 1.47
CA GLY A 12 -26.00 -22.66 2.01
C GLY A 12 -24.66 -22.34 2.69
N TRP A 13 -23.76 -23.31 2.85
CA TRP A 13 -22.50 -23.17 3.55
C TRP A 13 -21.55 -22.21 2.80
N ALA A 14 -21.51 -22.30 1.47
CA ALA A 14 -20.73 -21.41 0.64
C ALA A 14 -21.30 -19.98 0.60
N LYS A 15 -22.62 -19.80 0.79
CA LYS A 15 -23.22 -18.46 0.95
C LYS A 15 -22.76 -17.76 2.21
N VAL A 16 -22.57 -18.50 3.30
CA VAL A 16 -22.05 -17.94 4.57
C VAL A 16 -20.59 -17.54 4.44
N LEU A 17 -19.80 -18.26 3.65
CA LEU A 17 -18.37 -17.95 3.42
C LEU A 17 -18.15 -16.86 2.35
N LEU A 18 -19.09 -16.69 1.41
CA LEU A 18 -18.97 -15.73 0.29
C LEU A 18 -19.73 -14.42 0.55
N ALA A 19 -20.69 -14.41 1.46
CA ALA A 19 -21.40 -13.22 1.89
C ALA A 19 -20.71 -12.63 3.13
N LEU A 20 -19.54 -12.04 2.94
CA LEU A 20 -19.11 -11.03 3.91
C LEU A 20 -20.22 -9.98 3.95
N PRO A 21 -20.69 -9.59 5.14
CA PRO A 21 -21.65 -8.49 5.26
C PRO A 21 -21.17 -7.30 4.43
N ASN A 22 -22.08 -6.59 3.77
CA ASN A 22 -21.74 -5.38 2.99
C ASN A 22 -21.05 -4.29 3.83
N ASP A 23 -20.99 -4.47 5.14
CA ASP A 23 -20.36 -3.61 6.14
C ASP A 23 -19.11 -4.24 6.80
N PHE A 24 -18.60 -5.37 6.26
CA PHE A 24 -17.38 -5.99 6.81
C PHE A 24 -16.21 -5.02 6.75
N LYS A 25 -15.73 -4.64 7.92
CA LYS A 25 -14.58 -3.76 8.09
C LYS A 25 -13.41 -4.51 8.72
N VAL A 26 -12.23 -4.25 8.20
CA VAL A 26 -10.98 -4.69 8.82
C VAL A 26 -10.44 -3.61 9.73
N VAL A 27 -9.69 -4.02 10.76
CA VAL A 27 -8.84 -3.12 11.53
C VAL A 27 -7.40 -3.39 11.12
N ALA A 28 -6.84 -2.49 10.32
CA ALA A 28 -5.50 -2.62 9.78
C ALA A 28 -4.52 -1.73 10.57
N PRO A 29 -3.40 -2.29 11.06
CA PRO A 29 -2.33 -1.46 11.61
C PRO A 29 -1.67 -0.65 10.49
N VAL A 30 -1.41 0.63 10.72
CA VAL A 30 -0.57 1.43 9.83
C VAL A 30 0.85 0.86 9.80
N GLY A 31 1.30 0.36 10.96
CA GLY A 31 2.59 -0.29 11.12
C GLY A 31 3.74 0.61 10.67
N THR A 32 4.65 0.03 9.93
CA THR A 32 5.85 0.72 9.41
C THR A 32 5.65 1.34 8.03
N ALA A 33 4.40 1.63 7.63
CA ALA A 33 4.10 2.23 6.32
C ALA A 33 4.94 3.48 6.02
N ALA A 34 5.36 3.63 4.77
CA ALA A 34 5.93 4.88 4.30
C ALA A 34 4.80 5.89 4.11
N LEU A 35 4.76 6.92 4.96
CA LEU A 35 3.72 7.94 4.92
C LEU A 35 4.02 8.99 3.85
N TRP A 36 2.98 9.38 3.11
CA TRP A 36 3.06 10.50 2.19
C TRP A 36 2.86 11.81 2.94
N PHE A 37 3.78 12.76 2.78
CA PHE A 37 3.70 14.06 3.41
C PHE A 37 3.26 15.14 2.41
N THR A 38 2.32 15.97 2.86
CA THR A 38 1.87 17.18 2.17
C THR A 38 2.17 18.38 3.07
N LYS A 39 2.72 19.47 2.51
CA LYS A 39 3.09 20.67 3.26
C LYS A 39 1.93 21.30 4.05
N ASN A 40 0.70 21.21 3.51
CA ASN A 40 -0.53 21.77 4.11
C ASN A 40 -1.40 20.69 4.72
N ALA A 41 -0.80 19.63 5.26
CA ALA A 41 -1.53 18.53 5.88
C ALA A 41 -2.31 19.00 7.11
N SER A 42 -3.61 18.63 7.20
CA SER A 42 -4.35 18.79 8.44
C SER A 42 -3.80 17.86 9.51
N ASN A 43 -3.62 18.38 10.74
CA ASN A 43 -3.24 17.55 11.89
C ASN A 43 -4.36 16.59 12.30
N SER A 44 -5.60 16.86 11.87
CA SER A 44 -6.81 16.09 12.17
C SER A 44 -7.24 15.18 11.04
N ARG A 45 -6.32 14.65 10.22
CA ARG A 45 -6.67 13.66 9.18
C ARG A 45 -7.34 12.45 9.82
N LYS A 46 -8.56 12.18 9.42
CA LYS A 46 -9.40 11.09 9.96
C LYS A 46 -9.63 9.97 8.95
N VAL A 47 -9.04 10.06 7.76
CA VAL A 47 -9.15 9.06 6.70
C VAL A 47 -7.76 8.66 6.24
N PHE A 48 -7.58 7.37 5.97
CA PHE A 48 -6.34 6.81 5.49
C PHE A 48 -6.58 5.96 4.23
N VAL A 49 -5.66 6.08 3.28
CA VAL A 49 -5.52 5.19 2.12
C VAL A 49 -4.16 4.50 2.23
N LEU A 50 -4.16 3.22 2.57
CA LEU A 50 -2.97 2.38 2.67
C LEU A 50 -2.87 1.50 1.43
N GLU A 51 -1.78 1.62 0.68
CA GLU A 51 -1.45 0.81 -0.49
C GLU A 51 -0.52 -0.33 -0.09
N PHE A 52 -0.83 -1.56 -0.51
CA PHE A 52 0.05 -2.72 -0.54
C PHE A 52 0.46 -2.99 -1.98
N SER A 53 1.75 -2.95 -2.28
CA SER A 53 2.19 -2.83 -3.67
C SER A 53 3.49 -3.56 -3.95
N ASP A 54 3.68 -3.91 -5.23
CA ASP A 54 4.79 -4.68 -5.75
C ASP A 54 5.42 -3.93 -6.94
N PHE A 55 6.72 -3.74 -6.90
CA PHE A 55 7.44 -2.97 -7.94
C PHE A 55 7.47 -3.67 -9.30
N GLN A 56 7.27 -4.99 -9.37
CA GLN A 56 7.20 -5.73 -10.64
C GLN A 56 5.77 -5.89 -11.17
N CYS A 57 4.76 -5.48 -10.41
CA CYS A 57 3.38 -5.57 -10.84
C CYS A 57 3.00 -4.44 -11.82
N PRO A 58 2.56 -4.75 -13.05
CA PRO A 58 2.17 -3.73 -14.03
C PRO A 58 0.94 -2.92 -13.60
N PHE A 59 0.04 -3.53 -12.81
CA PHE A 59 -1.13 -2.84 -12.26
C PHE A 59 -0.73 -1.85 -11.16
N CYS A 60 0.30 -2.17 -10.35
CA CYS A 60 0.87 -1.25 -9.36
C CYS A 60 1.50 -0.03 -10.04
N LYS A 61 2.22 -0.23 -11.14
CA LYS A 61 2.72 0.89 -11.96
C LYS A 61 1.57 1.76 -12.49
N ARG A 62 0.53 1.14 -13.05
CA ARG A 62 -0.59 1.86 -13.66
C ARG A 62 -1.37 2.71 -12.67
N VAL A 63 -1.58 2.24 -11.44
CA VAL A 63 -2.36 2.96 -10.43
C VAL A 63 -1.65 4.22 -9.90
N GLN A 64 -0.32 4.33 -10.05
CA GLN A 64 0.42 5.47 -9.49
C GLN A 64 -0.06 6.82 -10.03
N SER A 65 -0.43 6.91 -11.30
CA SER A 65 -0.97 8.14 -11.88
C SER A 65 -2.30 8.56 -11.22
N THR A 66 -3.15 7.58 -10.89
CA THR A 66 -4.39 7.80 -10.15
C THR A 66 -4.10 8.24 -8.71
N LEU A 67 -3.18 7.56 -8.03
CA LEU A 67 -2.80 7.91 -6.66
C LEU A 67 -2.17 9.31 -6.57
N ASP A 68 -1.39 9.72 -7.57
CA ASP A 68 -0.82 11.07 -7.61
C ASP A 68 -1.91 12.16 -7.72
N LYS A 69 -2.97 11.91 -8.49
CA LYS A 69 -4.13 12.81 -8.56
C LYS A 69 -4.89 12.85 -7.23
N LEU A 70 -5.11 11.68 -6.61
CA LEU A 70 -5.77 11.57 -5.31
C LEU A 70 -4.97 12.27 -4.20
N ARG A 71 -3.65 12.11 -4.16
CA ARG A 71 -2.76 12.80 -3.23
C ARG A 71 -2.82 14.32 -3.38
N LYS A 72 -2.89 14.82 -4.64
CA LYS A 72 -3.07 16.26 -4.92
C LYS A 72 -4.43 16.76 -4.45
N ARG A 73 -5.50 16.00 -4.69
CA ARG A 73 -6.88 16.41 -4.39
C ARG A 73 -7.21 16.29 -2.89
N TYR A 74 -6.81 15.20 -2.26
CA TYR A 74 -7.25 14.84 -0.90
C TYR A 74 -6.11 14.87 0.14
N GLY A 75 -4.86 15.05 -0.24
CA GLY A 75 -3.71 14.90 0.67
C GLY A 75 -3.70 15.88 1.86
N ARG A 76 -4.53 16.92 1.84
CA ARG A 76 -4.76 17.78 2.99
C ARG A 76 -5.50 17.03 4.11
N ASP A 77 -6.58 16.31 3.77
CA ASP A 77 -7.55 15.74 4.70
C ASP A 77 -7.43 14.21 4.84
N VAL A 78 -6.73 13.58 3.91
CA VAL A 78 -6.52 12.14 3.84
C VAL A 78 -5.03 11.82 3.98
N GLN A 79 -4.69 10.88 4.86
CA GLN A 79 -3.35 10.32 4.94
C GLN A 79 -3.19 9.22 3.90
N PHE A 80 -2.09 9.24 3.17
CA PHE A 80 -1.68 8.15 2.28
C PHE A 80 -0.46 7.45 2.85
N GLY A 81 -0.41 6.13 2.70
CA GLY A 81 0.70 5.29 3.12
C GLY A 81 0.95 4.16 2.13
N TYR A 82 2.14 3.60 2.20
CA TYR A 82 2.61 2.53 1.35
C TYR A 82 3.25 1.42 2.18
N ARG A 83 2.89 0.17 1.89
CA ARG A 83 3.53 -1.04 2.42
C ARG A 83 3.90 -1.97 1.27
N HIS A 84 4.93 -2.77 1.49
CA HIS A 84 5.40 -3.71 0.49
C HIS A 84 4.56 -4.98 0.47
N PHE A 85 4.28 -5.48 -0.73
CA PHE A 85 3.62 -6.76 -0.92
C PHE A 85 4.25 -7.49 -2.13
N PRO A 86 5.53 -7.90 -2.03
CA PRO A 86 6.23 -8.55 -3.12
C PRO A 86 5.61 -9.92 -3.39
N LEU A 87 5.08 -10.11 -4.59
CA LEU A 87 4.46 -11.38 -4.99
C LEU A 87 5.54 -12.43 -5.22
N PRO A 88 5.36 -13.69 -4.77
CA PRO A 88 6.41 -14.73 -4.80
C PRO A 88 6.97 -15.06 -6.19
N PHE A 89 6.17 -14.84 -7.24
CA PHE A 89 6.58 -15.06 -8.64
C PHE A 89 7.31 -13.86 -9.27
N HIS A 90 7.39 -12.73 -8.58
CA HIS A 90 8.15 -11.56 -8.99
C HIS A 90 9.54 -11.55 -8.33
N LYS A 91 10.52 -12.13 -9.03
CA LYS A 91 11.86 -12.43 -8.48
C LYS A 91 12.61 -11.25 -7.89
N GLU A 92 12.39 -10.03 -8.41
CA GLU A 92 13.11 -8.82 -7.99
C GLU A 92 12.29 -7.95 -7.03
N ALA A 93 11.00 -8.24 -6.83
CA ALA A 93 10.09 -7.37 -6.10
C ALA A 93 10.55 -7.15 -4.65
N GLN A 94 11.03 -8.20 -3.98
CA GLN A 94 11.52 -8.10 -2.61
C GLN A 94 12.79 -7.25 -2.51
N THR A 95 13.79 -7.50 -3.34
CA THR A 95 15.05 -6.72 -3.30
C THR A 95 14.83 -5.26 -3.68
N LEU A 96 13.87 -4.94 -4.57
CA LEU A 96 13.47 -3.57 -4.87
C LEU A 96 12.75 -2.91 -3.68
N ALA A 97 11.91 -3.66 -2.96
CA ALA A 97 11.27 -3.20 -1.74
C ALA A 97 12.31 -2.83 -0.66
N GLU A 98 13.27 -3.72 -0.43
CA GLU A 98 14.37 -3.48 0.52
C GLU A 98 15.21 -2.26 0.13
N ALA A 99 15.50 -2.06 -1.16
CA ALA A 99 16.21 -0.89 -1.65
C ALA A 99 15.47 0.42 -1.34
N THR A 100 14.11 0.44 -1.49
CA THR A 100 13.34 1.65 -1.15
C THR A 100 13.34 1.96 0.34
N GLU A 101 13.39 0.95 1.21
CA GLU A 101 13.53 1.16 2.65
C GLU A 101 14.93 1.67 3.01
N CYS A 102 15.99 1.18 2.35
CA CYS A 102 17.33 1.77 2.52
C CYS A 102 17.40 3.24 2.07
N ALA A 103 16.67 3.60 1.01
CA ALA A 103 16.53 5.00 0.60
C ALA A 103 15.68 5.81 1.61
N ARG A 104 14.74 5.16 2.32
CA ARG A 104 13.93 5.78 3.38
C ARG A 104 14.78 6.27 4.54
N ASP A 105 15.84 5.57 4.92
CA ASP A 105 16.80 5.99 5.96
C ASP A 105 17.39 7.38 5.67
N GLN A 106 17.41 7.77 4.39
CA GLN A 106 17.90 9.05 3.91
C GLN A 106 16.80 9.99 3.38
N GLY A 107 15.53 9.69 3.69
CA GLY A 107 14.37 10.50 3.28
C GLY A 107 14.06 10.44 1.78
N ARG A 108 14.49 9.37 1.08
CA ARG A 108 14.37 9.24 -0.38
C ARG A 108 13.44 8.10 -0.83
N PHE A 109 12.61 7.58 0.06
CA PHE A 109 11.65 6.50 -0.26
C PHE A 109 10.81 6.83 -1.49
N TRP A 110 10.07 7.94 -1.46
CA TRP A 110 9.11 8.30 -2.50
C TRP A 110 9.76 8.65 -3.83
N GLN A 111 10.95 9.22 -3.80
CA GLN A 111 11.73 9.53 -4.99
C GLN A 111 12.17 8.24 -5.69
N LEU A 112 12.68 7.27 -4.94
CA LEU A 112 13.11 5.99 -5.49
C LEU A 112 11.92 5.14 -5.94
N GLN A 113 10.84 5.08 -5.14
CA GLN A 113 9.57 4.45 -5.50
C GLN A 113 9.05 4.94 -6.85
N LYS A 114 9.00 6.26 -7.04
CA LYS A 114 8.55 6.88 -8.29
C LYS A 114 9.41 6.48 -9.48
N LEU A 115 10.73 6.42 -9.30
CA LEU A 115 11.66 6.00 -10.37
C LEU A 115 11.46 4.54 -10.73
N PHE A 116 11.29 3.65 -9.75
CA PHE A 116 11.03 2.24 -10.02
C PHE A 116 9.74 2.00 -10.82
N TYR A 117 8.69 2.77 -10.56
CA TYR A 117 7.46 2.68 -11.33
C TYR A 117 7.50 3.41 -12.69
N LYS A 118 8.36 4.43 -12.85
CA LYS A 118 8.45 5.18 -14.11
C LYS A 118 9.09 4.37 -15.22
N ASP A 119 10.23 3.76 -14.96
CA ASP A 119 11.00 3.04 -15.96
C ASP A 119 10.65 1.55 -16.00
N PRO A 120 10.85 0.86 -17.15
CA PRO A 120 10.80 -0.58 -17.18
C PRO A 120 11.79 -1.12 -16.14
N LEU A 121 11.30 -2.06 -15.34
CA LEU A 121 11.93 -2.54 -14.13
C LEU A 121 13.41 -2.80 -14.25
N PRO A 122 14.21 -2.28 -13.30
CA PRO A 122 15.61 -2.67 -13.23
C PRO A 122 15.66 -4.17 -12.90
N THR A 123 16.06 -4.96 -13.85
CA THR A 123 16.23 -6.41 -13.67
C THR A 123 17.59 -6.75 -13.06
N ILE A 124 18.44 -5.76 -12.74
CA ILE A 124 19.85 -5.99 -12.40
C ILE A 124 20.33 -4.99 -11.35
N LYS A 125 21.04 -5.51 -10.34
CA LYS A 125 21.66 -4.75 -9.25
C LYS A 125 22.33 -3.40 -9.65
N PRO A 126 23.16 -3.30 -10.73
CA PRO A 126 23.79 -2.04 -11.10
C PRO A 126 22.79 -0.90 -11.34
N LYS A 127 21.63 -1.19 -11.92
CA LYS A 127 20.60 -0.18 -12.16
C LYS A 127 19.98 0.37 -10.89
N VAL A 128 19.82 -0.45 -9.83
CA VAL A 128 19.28 0.00 -8.54
C VAL A 128 20.16 1.09 -7.93
N LEU A 129 21.48 0.97 -7.99
CA LEU A 129 22.40 1.99 -7.49
C LEU A 129 22.28 3.30 -8.30
N ASP A 130 22.12 3.22 -9.61
CA ASP A 130 21.90 4.41 -10.45
C ASP A 130 20.57 5.09 -10.15
N TYR A 131 19.51 4.31 -9.91
CA TYR A 131 18.21 4.87 -9.50
C TYR A 131 18.30 5.51 -8.11
N ALA A 132 19.01 4.92 -7.16
CA ALA A 132 19.23 5.51 -5.85
C ALA A 132 19.97 6.87 -5.95
N LYS A 133 21.00 6.97 -6.80
CA LYS A 133 21.66 8.25 -7.10
C LYS A 133 20.69 9.27 -7.70
N LYS A 134 19.89 8.85 -8.72
CA LYS A 134 18.88 9.72 -9.36
C LYS A 134 17.78 10.14 -8.38
N ALA A 135 17.46 9.32 -7.39
CA ALA A 135 16.53 9.64 -6.32
C ALA A 135 17.10 10.66 -5.31
N GLY A 136 18.38 10.95 -5.38
CA GLY A 136 19.06 11.90 -4.50
C GLY A 136 19.49 11.28 -3.16
N VAL A 137 19.75 9.96 -3.13
CA VAL A 137 20.39 9.30 -1.98
C VAL A 137 21.79 9.91 -1.81
N ALA A 138 22.04 10.54 -0.66
CA ALA A 138 23.27 11.30 -0.42
C ALA A 138 24.46 10.38 -0.09
N ASN A 139 24.26 9.43 0.82
CA ASN A 139 25.30 8.48 1.22
C ASN A 139 25.09 7.14 0.50
N MET A 140 25.70 7.01 -0.68
CA MET A 140 25.59 5.79 -1.51
C MET A 140 26.32 4.60 -0.91
N GLN A 141 27.35 4.80 -0.10
CA GLN A 141 28.08 3.72 0.57
C GLN A 141 27.19 3.06 1.63
N GLU A 142 26.53 3.87 2.45
CA GLU A 142 25.58 3.39 3.45
C GLU A 142 24.36 2.73 2.82
N PHE A 143 23.80 3.32 1.75
CA PHE A 143 22.72 2.72 0.98
C PHE A 143 23.10 1.33 0.47
N LYS A 144 24.29 1.19 -0.16
CA LYS A 144 24.79 -0.09 -0.68
C LYS A 144 24.96 -1.11 0.44
N LYS A 145 25.58 -0.73 1.57
CA LYS A 145 25.74 -1.59 2.74
C LYS A 145 24.39 -2.07 3.28
N CYS A 146 23.44 -1.15 3.45
CA CYS A 146 22.08 -1.45 3.90
C CYS A 146 21.40 -2.47 2.98
N TRP A 147 21.45 -2.24 1.67
CA TRP A 147 20.77 -3.06 0.70
C TRP A 147 21.42 -4.44 0.52
N GLU A 148 22.75 -4.51 0.45
CA GLU A 148 23.50 -5.79 0.33
C GLU A 148 23.44 -6.66 1.59
N SER A 149 23.23 -6.06 2.76
CA SER A 149 23.01 -6.78 4.01
C SER A 149 21.56 -7.24 4.22
N GLU A 150 20.67 -6.96 3.27
CA GLU A 150 19.22 -7.27 3.38
C GLU A 150 18.60 -6.71 4.68
N LYS A 151 19.09 -5.54 5.17
CA LYS A 151 18.68 -4.92 6.45
C LYS A 151 17.16 -4.89 6.64
N TYR A 152 16.41 -4.69 5.57
CA TYR A 152 14.96 -4.52 5.60
C TYR A 152 14.16 -5.74 5.17
N ARG A 153 14.80 -6.90 5.00
CA ARG A 153 14.13 -8.16 4.62
C ARG A 153 12.98 -8.50 5.57
N VAL A 154 13.25 -8.51 6.87
CA VAL A 154 12.23 -8.85 7.89
C VAL A 154 11.05 -7.88 7.85
N LYS A 155 11.33 -6.58 7.66
CA LYS A 155 10.26 -5.57 7.52
C LYS A 155 9.40 -5.81 6.29
N VAL A 156 10.02 -6.10 5.15
CA VAL A 156 9.29 -6.34 3.89
C VAL A 156 8.42 -7.60 3.99
N LEU A 157 8.93 -8.65 4.62
CA LEU A 157 8.15 -9.86 4.89
C LEU A 157 7.00 -9.61 5.87
N ALA A 158 7.22 -8.82 6.92
CA ALA A 158 6.16 -8.43 7.85
C ALA A 158 5.06 -7.60 7.17
N ASP A 159 5.42 -6.72 6.22
CA ASP A 159 4.44 -5.99 5.40
C ASP A 159 3.58 -6.94 4.56
N TYR A 160 4.21 -7.97 3.96
CA TYR A 160 3.52 -9.00 3.19
C TYR A 160 2.56 -9.83 4.06
N ASP A 161 3.03 -10.29 5.23
CA ASP A 161 2.24 -11.08 6.16
C ASP A 161 1.02 -10.30 6.69
N ASP A 162 1.21 -9.03 7.03
CA ASP A 162 0.11 -8.17 7.47
C ASP A 162 -0.92 -7.97 6.36
N GLY A 163 -0.48 -7.69 5.13
CA GLY A 163 -1.37 -7.58 3.98
C GLY A 163 -2.17 -8.87 3.75
N SER A 164 -1.51 -10.03 3.86
CA SER A 164 -2.15 -11.35 3.71
C SER A 164 -3.21 -11.58 4.79
N ARG A 165 -2.93 -11.23 6.06
CA ARG A 165 -3.91 -11.32 7.16
C ARG A 165 -5.10 -10.38 6.97
N LEU A 166 -4.92 -9.26 6.28
CA LEU A 166 -5.99 -8.33 5.92
C LEU A 166 -6.79 -8.77 4.68
N GLY A 167 -6.48 -9.95 4.13
CA GLY A 167 -7.16 -10.50 2.96
C GLY A 167 -6.67 -9.93 1.62
N ILE A 168 -5.52 -9.24 1.59
CA ILE A 168 -4.88 -8.83 0.34
C ILE A 168 -4.28 -10.08 -0.33
N GLN A 169 -4.74 -10.40 -1.53
CA GLN A 169 -4.31 -11.59 -2.31
C GLN A 169 -3.65 -11.20 -3.62
N ALA A 170 -3.75 -9.96 -4.04
CA ALA A 170 -3.20 -9.45 -5.29
C ALA A 170 -2.78 -7.98 -5.14
N THR A 171 -1.90 -7.53 -6.03
CA THR A 171 -1.43 -6.15 -6.04
C THR A 171 -1.89 -5.37 -7.29
N PRO A 172 -2.14 -4.05 -7.13
CA PRO A 172 -2.12 -3.31 -5.87
C PRO A 172 -3.31 -3.72 -4.97
N GLY A 173 -3.05 -3.84 -3.66
CA GLY A 173 -4.08 -3.99 -2.64
C GLY A 173 -4.22 -2.71 -1.83
N PHE A 174 -5.41 -2.46 -1.27
CA PHE A 174 -5.68 -1.23 -0.53
C PHE A 174 -6.51 -1.50 0.72
N VAL A 175 -6.24 -0.71 1.76
CA VAL A 175 -7.16 -0.49 2.87
C VAL A 175 -7.54 0.98 2.86
N ILE A 176 -8.86 1.28 2.82
CA ILE A 176 -9.38 2.65 2.94
C ILE A 176 -10.34 2.68 4.12
N GLY A 177 -10.18 3.65 5.00
CA GLY A 177 -11.01 3.73 6.18
C GLY A 177 -10.78 4.93 7.07
N SER A 178 -11.50 4.92 8.18
CA SER A 178 -11.31 5.87 9.27
C SER A 178 -9.96 5.63 9.93
N TYR A 179 -9.22 6.70 10.18
CA TYR A 179 -7.89 6.68 10.75
C TYR A 179 -7.91 7.12 12.22
N ASP A 180 -7.55 6.20 13.09
CA ASP A 180 -7.24 6.48 14.49
C ASP A 180 -5.72 6.71 14.61
N LYS A 181 -5.33 7.98 14.78
CA LYS A 181 -3.93 8.37 14.84
C LYS A 181 -3.26 7.91 16.13
N GLU A 182 -3.99 7.86 17.25
CA GLU A 182 -3.45 7.47 18.56
C GLU A 182 -3.13 5.98 18.59
N LYS A 183 -4.05 5.16 18.08
CA LYS A 183 -3.85 3.71 17.95
C LYS A 183 -3.03 3.32 16.72
N SER A 184 -2.76 4.26 15.82
CA SER A 184 -2.12 4.00 14.52
C SER A 184 -2.82 2.88 13.73
N THR A 185 -4.16 2.94 13.66
CA THR A 185 -5.00 1.93 12.99
C THR A 185 -5.96 2.54 11.99
N ILE A 186 -6.33 1.73 10.99
CA ILE A 186 -7.31 2.06 9.98
C ILE A 186 -8.48 1.08 10.13
N THR A 187 -9.68 1.59 10.39
CA THR A 187 -10.90 0.78 10.37
C THR A 187 -11.63 1.03 9.06
N GLY A 188 -11.66 0.04 8.18
CA GLY A 188 -12.17 0.26 6.83
C GLY A 188 -12.32 -0.98 5.99
N GLU A 189 -12.33 -0.81 4.69
CA GLU A 189 -12.55 -1.83 3.67
C GLU A 189 -11.25 -2.15 2.93
N THR A 190 -11.09 -3.43 2.58
CA THR A 190 -10.01 -3.90 1.71
C THR A 190 -10.51 -4.10 0.30
N PHE A 191 -9.67 -3.84 -0.68
CA PHE A 191 -9.91 -4.23 -2.07
C PHE A 191 -8.60 -4.40 -2.81
N SER A 192 -8.64 -5.14 -3.93
CA SER A 192 -7.47 -5.36 -4.80
C SER A 192 -7.76 -4.83 -6.21
N GLY A 193 -6.69 -4.40 -6.88
CA GLY A 193 -6.75 -3.93 -8.27
C GLY A 193 -6.59 -2.43 -8.42
N ALA A 194 -6.29 -2.02 -9.66
CA ALA A 194 -6.11 -0.62 -10.04
C ALA A 194 -7.48 0.04 -10.30
N LEU A 195 -8.15 0.49 -9.26
CA LEU A 195 -9.42 1.22 -9.36
C LEU A 195 -9.23 2.56 -10.09
N SER A 196 -10.30 3.03 -10.71
CA SER A 196 -10.36 4.37 -11.31
C SER A 196 -10.36 5.47 -10.23
N GLU A 197 -9.98 6.70 -10.63
CA GLU A 197 -10.03 7.87 -9.76
C GLU A 197 -11.43 8.09 -9.16
N ALA A 198 -12.48 7.86 -9.95
CA ALA A 198 -13.87 8.00 -9.51
C ALA A 198 -14.26 6.95 -8.45
N GLN A 199 -13.79 5.71 -8.56
CA GLN A 199 -14.04 4.67 -7.58
C GLN A 199 -13.33 4.96 -6.26
N PHE A 200 -12.04 5.31 -6.30
CA PHE A 200 -11.33 5.79 -5.10
C PHE A 200 -12.00 7.01 -4.48
N GLY A 201 -12.40 7.99 -5.31
CA GLY A 201 -13.06 9.21 -4.84
C GLY A 201 -14.34 8.94 -4.06
N ARG A 202 -15.17 7.99 -4.53
CA ARG A 202 -16.38 7.58 -3.80
C ARG A 202 -16.07 6.96 -2.43
N LEU A 203 -15.09 6.07 -2.36
CA LEU A 203 -14.67 5.46 -1.10
C LEU A 203 -14.11 6.48 -0.12
N ILE A 204 -13.24 7.35 -0.59
CA ILE A 204 -12.67 8.43 0.23
C ILE A 204 -13.78 9.37 0.74
N ALA A 205 -14.71 9.79 -0.14
CA ALA A 205 -15.81 10.66 0.24
C ALA A 205 -16.73 10.03 1.30
N LYS A 206 -17.02 8.73 1.19
CA LYS A 206 -17.78 7.97 2.21
C LYS A 206 -17.16 8.14 3.59
N TYR A 207 -15.86 7.91 3.74
CA TYR A 207 -15.18 8.01 5.03
C TYR A 207 -14.98 9.45 5.51
N LEU A 208 -14.79 10.41 4.62
CA LEU A 208 -14.73 11.83 4.98
C LEU A 208 -16.07 12.32 5.56
N THR A 209 -17.20 11.94 4.95
CA THR A 209 -18.54 12.27 5.45
C THR A 209 -18.79 11.64 6.83
N GLN A 210 -18.44 10.37 7.02
CA GLN A 210 -18.55 9.70 8.31
C GLN A 210 -17.73 10.39 9.42
N ALA A 211 -16.49 10.80 9.08
CA ALA A 211 -15.61 11.50 10.01
C ALA A 211 -16.13 12.88 10.42
N GLN A 212 -16.82 13.58 9.52
CA GLN A 212 -17.46 14.87 9.82
C GLN A 212 -18.66 14.70 10.76
N ALA A 213 -19.52 13.70 10.49
CA ALA A 213 -20.67 13.40 11.35
C ALA A 213 -20.26 13.05 12.79
N SER A 214 -19.18 12.26 12.97
CA SER A 214 -18.67 11.89 14.30
C SER A 214 -17.98 13.03 15.06
N SER A 215 -17.72 14.17 14.41
CA SER A 215 -17.09 15.35 15.03
C SER A 215 -18.12 16.39 15.44
N ALA A 216 -19.39 16.23 15.02
CA ALA A 216 -20.49 17.15 15.30
C ALA A 216 -21.37 16.69 16.51
N GLN A 217 -21.04 15.51 17.06
CA GLN A 217 -21.62 14.96 18.28
C GLN A 217 -20.66 15.16 19.45
#